data_5b8c9dd42a62fd5dfb4a6338c5b0758b
#
_entry.id   5b8c9dd42a62fd5dfb4a6338c5b0758b
#
_cell.length_a   1.000
_cell.length_b   1.000
_cell.length_c   1.000
_cell.angle_alpha   90.00
_cell.angle_beta   90.00
_cell.angle_gamma   90.00
#
_symmetry.space_group_name_H-M   'P 1'
#
loop_
_entity.id
_entity.type
_entity.pdbx_description
1 polymer ?
#
loop_
_entity_poly.entity_id
_entity_poly.type
_entity_poly.pdbx_seq_one_letter_code
_entity_poly.pdbx_strand_id
1 'polypeptide(L)'
;QDNTRKLERLAEIVKDKLLVADSVYAVYSEKTGEPYLFSTTYDRGEEGYLCTDPMIMLLTPSWYRQFKETIDSRPNSVVKLIENTEDKKGIENFLGTAFYLNGALGAIFNSKEVSISASALVQKPDFSDLPEIQVPVMNPDLLRWMLLMGQMDQPTTEEQELVYGLYYKFFSMAMPKAKFLLPLDAASGFPEDNSEGNSFVLEKDANFNIPVREGKDGRNSVPVFTDWKRLRMVFDEKWNGMIEEAGGMIEGFDYATNPTEYYEAGAY
;
A
#
# COMPACT_ATOMS: atom_id res chain seq x y z
N GLN A 1 34.34 -5.04 2.39
CA GLN A 1 34.15 -5.20 0.91
C GLN A 1 33.83 -6.65 0.50
N ASP A 2 34.49 -7.69 1.05
CA ASP A 2 34.24 -9.09 0.68
C ASP A 2 32.86 -9.57 1.16
N ASN A 3 32.44 -9.23 2.38
CA ASN A 3 31.13 -9.61 2.92
C ASN A 3 29.96 -8.93 2.18
N THR A 4 30.09 -7.69 1.78
CA THR A 4 29.06 -6.96 1.02
C THR A 4 28.84 -7.63 -0.34
N ARG A 5 29.90 -7.95 -1.06
CA ARG A 5 29.80 -8.67 -2.36
C ARG A 5 29.19 -10.07 -2.22
N LYS A 6 29.48 -10.77 -1.11
CA LYS A 6 28.86 -12.07 -0.84
C LYS A 6 27.36 -11.94 -0.59
N LEU A 7 26.93 -10.93 0.17
CA LEU A 7 25.51 -10.66 0.42
C LEU A 7 24.77 -10.25 -0.86
N GLU A 8 25.34 -9.37 -1.68
CA GLU A 8 24.79 -9.00 -2.97
C GLU A 8 24.59 -10.23 -3.88
N ARG A 9 25.61 -11.09 -4.00
CA ARG A 9 25.51 -12.32 -4.78
C ARG A 9 24.46 -13.29 -4.24
N LEU A 10 24.33 -13.42 -2.92
CA LEU A 10 23.28 -14.24 -2.32
C LEU A 10 21.89 -13.66 -2.59
N ALA A 11 21.71 -12.35 -2.53
CA ALA A 11 20.47 -11.68 -2.86
C ALA A 11 20.07 -11.94 -4.33
N GLU A 12 21.00 -11.87 -5.28
CA GLU A 12 20.76 -12.22 -6.69
C GLU A 12 20.30 -13.68 -6.85
N ILE A 13 20.97 -14.62 -6.20
CA ILE A 13 20.59 -16.04 -6.26
C ILE A 13 19.18 -16.27 -5.70
N VAL A 14 18.83 -15.61 -4.59
CA VAL A 14 17.50 -15.73 -4.00
C VAL A 14 16.46 -15.10 -4.92
N LYS A 15 16.72 -13.92 -5.48
CA LYS A 15 15.86 -13.25 -6.45
C LYS A 15 15.57 -14.15 -7.66
N ASP A 16 16.63 -14.69 -8.30
CA ASP A 16 16.47 -15.52 -9.50
C ASP A 16 15.61 -16.76 -9.22
N LYS A 17 15.83 -17.42 -8.08
CA LYS A 17 15.02 -18.57 -7.66
C LYS A 17 13.58 -18.18 -7.31
N LEU A 18 13.38 -17.07 -6.65
CA LEU A 18 12.06 -16.60 -6.25
C LEU A 18 11.18 -16.25 -7.45
N LEU A 19 11.73 -15.49 -8.40
CA LEU A 19 10.97 -15.00 -9.56
C LEU A 19 10.55 -16.12 -10.52
N VAL A 20 11.31 -17.22 -10.59
CA VAL A 20 10.97 -18.40 -11.43
C VAL A 20 10.22 -19.48 -10.69
N ALA A 21 10.06 -19.38 -9.37
CA ALA A 21 9.32 -20.35 -8.58
C ALA A 21 7.87 -20.46 -9.05
N ASP A 22 7.25 -21.63 -8.91
CA ASP A 22 5.83 -21.82 -9.26
C ASP A 22 4.92 -21.10 -8.27
N SER A 23 5.32 -21.04 -7.01
CA SER A 23 4.56 -20.34 -5.98
C SER A 23 5.41 -20.01 -4.75
N VAL A 24 4.91 -19.06 -3.97
CA VAL A 24 5.40 -18.70 -2.64
C VAL A 24 4.20 -18.39 -1.75
N TYR A 25 4.33 -18.57 -0.46
CA TYR A 25 3.33 -18.12 0.49
C TYR A 25 3.73 -16.76 1.06
N ALA A 26 2.73 -15.91 1.30
CA ALA A 26 2.91 -14.60 1.95
C ALA A 26 1.97 -14.49 3.16
N VAL A 27 2.45 -13.86 4.23
CA VAL A 27 1.64 -13.56 5.41
C VAL A 27 0.88 -12.26 5.17
N TYR A 28 -0.43 -12.27 5.38
CA TYR A 28 -1.34 -11.14 5.21
C TYR A 28 -1.94 -10.74 6.56
N SER A 29 -2.29 -9.48 6.71
CA SER A 29 -3.10 -9.01 7.81
C SER A 29 -4.59 -9.27 7.52
N GLU A 30 -5.30 -9.92 8.45
CA GLU A 30 -6.76 -10.09 8.36
C GLU A 30 -7.50 -8.76 8.43
N LYS A 31 -6.93 -7.78 9.15
CA LYS A 31 -7.56 -6.46 9.34
C LYS A 31 -7.47 -5.57 8.12
N THR A 32 -6.32 -5.53 7.47
CA THR A 32 -6.10 -4.67 6.31
C THR A 32 -6.34 -5.37 4.99
N GLY A 33 -6.34 -6.72 4.98
CA GLY A 33 -6.41 -7.52 3.74
C GLY A 33 -5.15 -7.46 2.87
N GLU A 34 -4.12 -6.73 3.30
CA GLU A 34 -2.85 -6.52 2.59
C GLU A 34 -1.72 -7.36 3.22
N PRO A 35 -0.58 -7.55 2.53
CA PRO A 35 0.58 -8.22 3.12
C PRO A 35 0.96 -7.61 4.47
N TYR A 36 1.17 -8.48 5.46
CA TYR A 36 1.52 -8.06 6.82
C TYR A 36 2.93 -7.44 6.84
N LEU A 37 3.06 -6.25 7.39
CA LEU A 37 4.32 -5.55 7.52
C LEU A 37 4.96 -5.87 8.88
N PHE A 38 6.11 -6.51 8.86
CA PHE A 38 6.91 -6.84 10.04
C PHE A 38 7.91 -5.72 10.31
N SER A 39 7.76 -5.06 11.43
CA SER A 39 8.71 -4.07 11.95
C SER A 39 8.86 -4.28 13.45
N THR A 40 10.04 -4.01 13.98
CA THR A 40 10.33 -4.09 15.41
C THR A 40 10.85 -2.73 15.86
N THR A 41 10.35 -2.26 16.99
CA THR A 41 10.82 -1.02 17.62
C THR A 41 11.77 -1.38 18.77
N TYR A 42 12.92 -0.75 18.80
CA TYR A 42 13.93 -0.89 19.84
C TYR A 42 14.08 0.43 20.59
N ASP A 43 14.08 0.36 21.91
CA ASP A 43 14.47 1.47 22.77
C ASP A 43 16.01 1.57 22.79
N ARG A 44 16.54 2.74 22.47
CA ARG A 44 17.97 3.06 22.48
C ARG A 44 18.34 4.05 23.59
N GLY A 45 17.50 4.16 24.60
CA GLY A 45 17.69 5.07 25.72
C GLY A 45 17.71 6.53 25.29
N GLU A 46 18.76 7.26 25.60
CA GLU A 46 18.89 8.69 25.27
C GLU A 46 18.90 8.98 23.75
N GLU A 47 19.26 7.99 22.91
CA GLU A 47 19.22 8.11 21.45
C GLU A 47 17.78 8.01 20.87
N GLY A 48 16.78 7.65 21.70
CA GLY A 48 15.39 7.49 21.30
C GLY A 48 15.04 6.09 20.81
N TYR A 49 14.12 5.97 19.86
CA TYR A 49 13.61 4.69 19.36
C TYR A 49 14.03 4.44 17.92
N LEU A 50 14.38 3.18 17.62
CA LEU A 50 14.68 2.69 16.29
C LEU A 50 13.58 1.74 15.83
N CYS A 51 12.87 2.09 14.75
CA CYS A 51 12.01 1.16 14.02
C CYS A 51 12.79 0.49 12.91
N THR A 52 12.76 -0.84 12.84
CA THR A 52 13.36 -1.55 11.70
C THR A 52 12.54 -1.32 10.43
N ASP A 53 13.17 -1.50 9.28
CA ASP A 53 12.52 -1.41 7.99
C ASP A 53 11.30 -2.35 7.93
N PRO A 54 10.09 -1.84 7.65
CA PRO A 54 8.90 -2.68 7.48
C PRO A 54 9.03 -3.59 6.27
N MET A 55 8.97 -4.90 6.50
CA MET A 55 9.17 -5.93 5.48
C MET A 55 7.99 -6.90 5.43
N ILE A 56 7.67 -7.46 4.26
CA ILE A 56 6.74 -8.59 4.14
C ILE A 56 7.45 -9.89 4.50
N MET A 57 6.67 -10.93 4.87
CA MET A 57 7.20 -12.28 5.11
C MET A 57 6.78 -13.21 3.99
N LEU A 58 7.77 -13.83 3.37
CA LEU A 58 7.62 -14.85 2.34
C LEU A 58 8.05 -16.21 2.88
N LEU A 59 7.27 -17.25 2.58
CA LEU A 59 7.50 -18.60 3.02
C LEU A 59 7.60 -19.54 1.81
N THR A 60 8.67 -20.32 1.76
CA THR A 60 8.75 -21.38 0.76
C THR A 60 7.68 -22.45 1.04
N PRO A 61 7.14 -23.14 0.01
CA PRO A 61 6.11 -24.16 0.22
C PRO A 61 6.55 -25.29 1.17
N SER A 62 7.82 -25.68 1.15
CA SER A 62 8.36 -26.68 2.06
C SER A 62 8.40 -26.20 3.51
N TRP A 63 8.83 -24.96 3.73
CA TRP A 63 8.91 -24.36 5.06
C TRP A 63 7.51 -24.13 5.65
N TYR A 64 6.57 -23.58 4.85
CA TYR A 64 5.20 -23.41 5.30
C TYR A 64 4.55 -24.74 5.70
N ARG A 65 4.71 -25.81 4.92
CA ARG A 65 4.18 -27.14 5.27
C ARG A 65 4.75 -27.66 6.59
N GLN A 66 6.03 -27.42 6.85
CA GLN A 66 6.69 -27.90 8.07
C GLN A 66 6.21 -27.14 9.32
N PHE A 67 5.95 -25.85 9.22
CA PHE A 67 5.61 -24.98 10.34
C PHE A 67 4.18 -24.42 10.28
N LYS A 68 3.30 -25.03 9.50
CA LYS A 68 1.96 -24.57 9.21
C LYS A 68 1.16 -24.22 10.47
N GLU A 69 1.10 -25.14 11.44
CA GLU A 69 0.34 -24.94 12.67
C GLU A 69 0.82 -23.72 13.48
N THR A 70 2.14 -23.55 13.58
CA THR A 70 2.74 -22.40 14.27
C THR A 70 2.49 -21.08 13.56
N ILE A 71 2.49 -21.11 12.22
CA ILE A 71 2.31 -19.88 11.42
C ILE A 71 0.84 -19.50 11.41
N ASP A 72 -0.06 -20.45 11.20
CA ASP A 72 -1.51 -20.21 11.13
C ASP A 72 -2.11 -19.87 12.51
N SER A 73 -1.41 -20.17 13.62
CA SER A 73 -1.84 -19.77 14.96
C SER A 73 -1.56 -18.30 15.31
N ARG A 74 -0.89 -17.56 14.45
CA ARG A 74 -0.62 -16.14 14.68
C ARG A 74 -1.91 -15.33 14.64
N PRO A 75 -2.21 -14.53 15.66
CA PRO A 75 -3.42 -13.71 15.67
C PRO A 75 -3.36 -12.64 14.56
N ASN A 76 -4.53 -12.27 14.05
CA ASN A 76 -4.72 -11.20 13.07
C ASN A 76 -3.93 -11.39 11.76
N SER A 77 -3.55 -12.63 11.43
CA SER A 77 -2.82 -12.93 10.22
C SER A 77 -3.32 -14.18 9.52
N VAL A 78 -3.26 -14.19 8.21
CA VAL A 78 -3.61 -15.31 7.34
C VAL A 78 -2.51 -15.51 6.31
N VAL A 79 -2.25 -16.77 5.97
CA VAL A 79 -1.27 -17.10 4.92
C VAL A 79 -1.99 -17.29 3.59
N LYS A 80 -1.51 -16.61 2.56
CA LYS A 80 -2.04 -16.76 1.19
C LYS A 80 -0.99 -17.34 0.26
N LEU A 81 -1.42 -18.19 -0.64
CA LEU A 81 -0.60 -18.70 -1.73
C LEU A 81 -0.51 -17.62 -2.81
N ILE A 82 0.69 -17.31 -3.24
CA ILE A 82 0.99 -16.46 -4.39
C ILE A 82 1.51 -17.37 -5.48
N GLU A 83 0.70 -17.60 -6.49
CA GLU A 83 1.06 -18.41 -7.64
C GLU A 83 1.73 -17.56 -8.71
N ASN A 84 2.71 -18.13 -9.37
CA ASN A 84 3.29 -17.47 -10.54
C ASN A 84 2.39 -17.70 -11.77
N THR A 85 2.41 -16.76 -12.67
CA THR A 85 1.74 -16.88 -13.96
C THR A 85 2.58 -17.66 -14.95
N GLU A 86 2.01 -18.09 -16.09
CA GLU A 86 2.75 -18.84 -17.13
C GLU A 86 3.96 -18.06 -17.65
N ASP A 87 3.85 -16.72 -17.76
CA ASP A 87 4.93 -15.80 -18.15
C ASP A 87 5.89 -15.46 -17.01
N LYS A 88 5.74 -16.10 -15.84
CA LYS A 88 6.56 -15.87 -14.63
C LYS A 88 6.53 -14.44 -14.09
N LYS A 89 5.40 -13.72 -14.29
CA LYS A 89 5.21 -12.35 -13.78
C LYS A 89 4.37 -12.26 -12.49
N GLY A 90 3.67 -13.32 -12.09
CA GLY A 90 2.76 -13.31 -10.94
C GLY A 90 3.45 -12.92 -9.64
N ILE A 91 4.58 -13.53 -9.31
CA ILE A 91 5.36 -13.22 -8.10
C ILE A 91 6.00 -11.83 -8.21
N GLU A 92 6.56 -11.48 -9.36
CA GLU A 92 7.15 -10.15 -9.59
C GLU A 92 6.13 -9.03 -9.40
N ASN A 93 4.93 -9.18 -9.97
CA ASN A 93 3.82 -8.22 -9.83
C ASN A 93 3.33 -8.10 -8.38
N PHE A 94 3.23 -9.23 -7.68
CA PHE A 94 2.91 -9.23 -6.25
C PHE A 94 3.95 -8.43 -5.44
N LEU A 95 5.24 -8.70 -5.66
CA LEU A 95 6.32 -8.01 -4.99
C LEU A 95 6.35 -6.51 -5.35
N GLY A 96 6.16 -6.17 -6.62
CA GLY A 96 6.06 -4.79 -7.08
C GLY A 96 4.95 -4.02 -6.36
N THR A 97 3.77 -4.64 -6.21
CA THR A 97 2.66 -4.08 -5.44
C THR A 97 3.01 -3.92 -3.96
N ALA A 98 3.58 -4.96 -3.34
CA ALA A 98 3.94 -4.91 -1.92
C ALA A 98 4.99 -3.83 -1.62
N PHE A 99 5.96 -3.65 -2.51
CA PHE A 99 7.06 -2.70 -2.29
C PHE A 99 6.71 -1.28 -2.73
N TYR A 100 6.25 -1.10 -3.95
CA TYR A 100 6.14 0.21 -4.57
C TYR A 100 4.75 0.84 -4.47
N LEU A 101 3.73 0.05 -4.15
CA LEU A 101 2.40 0.57 -3.83
C LEU A 101 2.16 0.59 -2.32
N ASN A 102 2.33 -0.55 -1.62
CA ASN A 102 2.07 -0.67 -0.18
C ASN A 102 3.24 -0.18 0.70
N GLY A 103 4.42 0.02 0.12
CA GLY A 103 5.55 0.64 0.79
C GLY A 103 6.40 -0.27 1.66
N ALA A 104 6.31 -1.60 1.51
CA ALA A 104 7.26 -2.50 2.16
C ALA A 104 8.68 -2.23 1.64
N LEU A 105 9.67 -2.24 2.54
CA LEU A 105 11.06 -1.94 2.19
C LEU A 105 11.88 -3.18 1.80
N GLY A 106 11.26 -4.36 1.87
CA GLY A 106 11.87 -5.62 1.48
C GLY A 106 11.05 -6.82 1.93
N ALA A 107 11.68 -7.98 1.87
CA ALA A 107 11.09 -9.25 2.26
C ALA A 107 12.00 -10.01 3.24
N ILE A 108 11.36 -10.68 4.20
CA ILE A 108 11.97 -11.66 5.11
C ILE A 108 11.58 -13.04 4.61
N PHE A 109 12.52 -13.97 4.58
CA PHE A 109 12.27 -15.32 4.08
C PHE A 109 12.19 -16.34 5.23
N ASN A 110 11.14 -17.13 5.25
CA ASN A 110 10.87 -18.26 6.16
C ASN A 110 10.87 -17.88 7.65
N SER A 111 12.03 -17.54 8.18
CA SER A 111 12.24 -17.00 9.51
C SER A 111 12.94 -15.65 9.37
N LYS A 112 12.99 -14.84 10.39
CA LYS A 112 13.63 -13.52 10.36
C LYS A 112 15.16 -13.53 10.10
N GLU A 113 15.73 -14.65 9.68
CA GLU A 113 17.18 -14.82 9.51
C GLU A 113 17.71 -14.22 8.21
N VAL A 114 16.90 -14.22 7.15
CA VAL A 114 17.28 -13.67 5.84
C VAL A 114 16.30 -12.59 5.44
N SER A 115 16.82 -11.40 5.22
CA SER A 115 16.06 -10.27 4.68
C SER A 115 16.74 -9.70 3.44
N ILE A 116 15.96 -9.30 2.46
CA ILE A 116 16.44 -8.71 1.21
C ILE A 116 15.63 -7.45 0.94
N SER A 117 16.32 -6.36 0.58
CA SER A 117 15.68 -5.09 0.25
C SER A 117 14.81 -5.18 -1.01
N ALA A 118 13.79 -4.34 -1.07
CA ALA A 118 12.88 -4.28 -2.21
C ALA A 118 13.61 -4.07 -3.54
N SER A 119 14.55 -3.13 -3.59
CA SER A 119 15.32 -2.80 -4.80
C SER A 119 16.23 -3.93 -5.29
N ALA A 120 16.63 -4.85 -4.41
CA ALA A 120 17.40 -6.03 -4.79
C ALA A 120 16.53 -7.16 -5.35
N LEU A 121 15.22 -7.17 -5.05
CA LEU A 121 14.27 -8.17 -5.52
C LEU A 121 13.56 -7.77 -6.80
N VAL A 122 13.00 -6.55 -6.83
CA VAL A 122 12.24 -6.03 -7.99
C VAL A 122 12.65 -4.59 -8.25
N GLN A 123 12.87 -4.28 -9.51
CA GLN A 123 13.21 -2.92 -9.92
C GLN A 123 12.02 -1.98 -9.70
N LYS A 124 12.30 -0.79 -9.17
CA LYS A 124 11.28 0.25 -9.04
C LYS A 124 10.78 0.64 -10.43
N PRO A 125 9.45 0.76 -10.63
CA PRO A 125 8.91 1.28 -11.89
C PRO A 125 9.48 2.65 -12.20
N ASP A 126 9.89 2.85 -13.46
CA ASP A 126 10.37 4.12 -13.96
C ASP A 126 9.25 4.78 -14.80
N PHE A 127 8.86 5.97 -14.39
CA PHE A 127 7.84 6.77 -15.04
C PHE A 127 8.40 8.09 -15.58
N SER A 128 9.74 8.22 -15.67
CA SER A 128 10.40 9.46 -16.07
C SER A 128 10.06 9.91 -17.49
N ASP A 129 9.70 8.97 -18.37
CA ASP A 129 9.32 9.24 -19.75
C ASP A 129 7.83 9.57 -19.92
N LEU A 130 7.03 9.46 -18.82
CA LEU A 130 5.60 9.76 -18.88
C LEU A 130 5.32 11.23 -18.53
N PRO A 131 4.34 11.87 -19.21
CA PRO A 131 3.79 13.13 -18.74
C PRO A 131 3.28 13.00 -17.29
N GLU A 132 3.40 14.05 -16.49
CA GLU A 132 3.03 14.03 -15.06
C GLU A 132 1.60 13.48 -14.82
N ILE A 133 0.66 13.85 -15.68
CA ILE A 133 -0.74 13.41 -15.61
C ILE A 133 -0.94 11.91 -15.85
N GLN A 134 0.02 11.24 -16.50
CA GLN A 134 -0.02 9.79 -16.76
C GLN A 134 0.76 8.99 -15.70
N VAL A 135 1.49 9.67 -14.81
CA VAL A 135 2.18 9.00 -13.70
C VAL A 135 1.14 8.48 -12.71
N PRO A 136 1.11 7.17 -12.40
CA PRO A 136 0.16 6.62 -11.46
C PRO A 136 0.30 7.26 -10.07
N VAL A 137 -0.81 7.62 -9.46
CA VAL A 137 -0.81 8.07 -8.06
C VAL A 137 -0.42 6.91 -7.17
N MET A 138 0.64 7.08 -6.41
CA MET A 138 1.17 6.11 -5.46
C MET A 138 1.73 6.84 -4.24
N ASN A 139 1.44 6.31 -3.06
CA ASN A 139 1.86 6.87 -1.78
C ASN A 139 2.51 5.78 -0.91
N PRO A 140 3.61 5.13 -1.35
CA PRO A 140 4.19 4.00 -0.62
C PRO A 140 4.62 4.38 0.80
N ASP A 141 5.15 5.59 1.01
CA ASP A 141 5.56 6.05 2.34
C ASP A 141 4.37 6.26 3.27
N LEU A 142 3.28 6.84 2.79
CA LEU A 142 2.05 7.03 3.56
C LEU A 142 1.39 5.67 3.87
N LEU A 143 1.23 4.84 2.85
CA LEU A 143 0.58 3.53 2.98
C LEU A 143 1.30 2.60 3.93
N ARG A 144 2.62 2.59 3.94
CA ARG A 144 3.43 1.83 4.89
C ARG A 144 2.97 2.06 6.33
N TRP A 145 2.85 3.30 6.73
CA TRP A 145 2.48 3.65 8.10
C TRP A 145 1.00 3.41 8.37
N MET A 146 0.12 3.68 7.39
CA MET A 146 -1.29 3.33 7.48
C MET A 146 -1.50 1.82 7.69
N LEU A 147 -0.79 0.99 6.94
CA LEU A 147 -0.88 -0.47 7.04
C LEU A 147 -0.31 -0.97 8.37
N LEU A 148 0.81 -0.43 8.84
CA LEU A 148 1.38 -0.77 10.15
C LEU A 148 0.41 -0.45 11.29
N MET A 149 -0.22 0.72 11.27
CA MET A 149 -1.25 1.07 12.28
C MET A 149 -2.52 0.23 12.11
N GLY A 150 -2.98 0.03 10.87
CA GLY A 150 -4.21 -0.71 10.58
C GLY A 150 -4.15 -2.20 10.92
N GLN A 151 -2.96 -2.81 10.95
CA GLN A 151 -2.79 -4.20 11.34
C GLN A 151 -2.67 -4.42 12.86
N MET A 152 -2.46 -3.35 13.65
CA MET A 152 -2.39 -3.42 15.11
C MET A 152 -3.79 -3.56 15.73
N ASP A 153 -3.85 -4.15 16.92
CA ASP A 153 -4.99 -4.00 17.82
C ASP A 153 -4.98 -2.60 18.46
N GLN A 154 -6.11 -2.22 19.07
CA GLN A 154 -6.13 -1.02 19.88
C GLN A 154 -5.05 -1.15 20.97
N PRO A 155 -4.16 -0.17 21.12
CA PRO A 155 -3.15 -0.21 22.16
C PRO A 155 -3.77 -0.36 23.55
N THR A 156 -3.25 -1.27 24.36
CA THR A 156 -3.70 -1.54 25.73
C THR A 156 -2.56 -1.45 26.74
N THR A 157 -1.33 -1.28 26.28
CA THR A 157 -0.12 -1.11 27.10
C THR A 157 0.65 0.13 26.64
N GLU A 158 1.43 0.70 27.57
CA GLU A 158 2.28 1.87 27.26
C GLU A 158 3.25 1.61 26.10
N GLU A 159 3.78 0.38 25.98
CA GLU A 159 4.66 -0.01 24.86
C GLU A 159 3.89 0.00 23.52
N GLN A 160 2.65 -0.50 23.50
CA GLN A 160 1.83 -0.48 22.28
C GLN A 160 1.42 0.95 21.91
N GLU A 161 1.08 1.79 22.88
CA GLU A 161 0.78 3.21 22.68
C GLU A 161 1.99 3.95 22.10
N LEU A 162 3.19 3.68 22.62
CA LEU A 162 4.42 4.24 22.12
C LEU A 162 4.68 3.84 20.66
N VAL A 163 4.58 2.56 20.33
CA VAL A 163 4.78 2.07 18.95
C VAL A 163 3.76 2.68 18.00
N TYR A 164 2.49 2.72 18.40
CA TYR A 164 1.43 3.35 17.61
C TYR A 164 1.71 4.85 17.39
N GLY A 165 2.12 5.56 18.44
CA GLY A 165 2.50 6.98 18.38
C GLY A 165 3.68 7.25 17.45
N LEU A 166 4.68 6.36 17.41
CA LEU A 166 5.80 6.45 16.46
C LEU A 166 5.32 6.28 15.01
N TYR A 167 4.47 5.28 14.73
CA TYR A 167 3.92 5.07 13.39
C TYR A 167 3.04 6.26 12.96
N TYR A 168 2.22 6.79 13.88
CA TYR A 168 1.42 7.99 13.63
C TYR A 168 2.28 9.22 13.32
N LYS A 169 3.40 9.39 14.00
CA LYS A 169 4.36 10.47 13.71
C LYS A 169 4.91 10.35 12.29
N PHE A 170 5.34 9.16 11.87
CA PHE A 170 5.84 8.95 10.51
C PHE A 170 4.73 9.11 9.45
N PHE A 171 3.52 8.65 9.75
CA PHE A 171 2.33 8.91 8.93
C PHE A 171 2.12 10.42 8.74
N SER A 172 2.15 11.19 9.83
CA SER A 172 1.96 12.65 9.80
C SER A 172 3.05 13.38 9.00
N MET A 173 4.26 12.83 8.96
CA MET A 173 5.36 13.37 8.14
C MET A 173 5.21 13.03 6.65
N ALA A 174 4.57 11.91 6.32
CA ALA A 174 4.33 11.49 4.94
C ALA A 174 3.08 12.15 4.34
N MET A 175 2.07 12.45 5.15
CA MET A 175 0.78 12.99 4.73
C MET A 175 0.87 14.26 3.87
N PRO A 176 1.66 15.29 4.21
CA PRO A 176 1.75 16.52 3.40
C PRO A 176 2.30 16.34 1.99
N LYS A 177 2.97 15.21 1.73
CA LYS A 177 3.56 14.88 0.42
C LYS A 177 2.67 13.97 -0.41
N ALA A 178 1.56 13.53 0.16
CA ALA A 178 0.67 12.57 -0.48
C ALA A 178 -0.16 13.24 -1.58
N LYS A 179 -0.40 12.49 -2.65
CA LYS A 179 -1.37 12.80 -3.70
C LYS A 179 -2.52 11.80 -3.57
N PHE A 180 -3.74 12.28 -3.67
CA PHE A 180 -4.93 11.45 -3.54
C PHE A 180 -5.74 11.46 -4.82
N LEU A 181 -6.49 10.37 -5.04
CA LEU A 181 -7.51 10.29 -6.07
C LEU A 181 -8.86 10.61 -5.45
N LEU A 182 -9.50 11.64 -5.94
CA LEU A 182 -10.87 11.99 -5.63
C LEU A 182 -11.77 11.40 -6.71
N PRO A 183 -12.73 10.49 -6.40
CA PRO A 183 -13.60 9.92 -7.40
C PRO A 183 -14.54 10.96 -7.99
N LEU A 184 -14.66 10.96 -9.32
CA LEU A 184 -15.53 11.82 -10.08
C LEU A 184 -16.46 10.97 -10.96
N ASP A 185 -17.74 11.29 -10.98
CA ASP A 185 -18.69 10.67 -11.90
C ASP A 185 -18.43 11.10 -13.35
N ALA A 186 -18.10 10.15 -14.20
CA ALA A 186 -17.82 10.38 -15.61
C ALA A 186 -19.08 10.80 -16.43
N ALA A 187 -20.29 10.54 -15.92
CA ALA A 187 -21.53 10.89 -16.60
C ALA A 187 -21.82 12.39 -16.64
N SER A 188 -21.13 13.21 -15.88
CA SER A 188 -21.40 14.64 -15.71
C SER A 188 -20.66 15.57 -16.69
N GLY A 189 -20.28 15.09 -17.88
CA GLY A 189 -19.89 15.99 -18.97
C GLY A 189 -18.40 16.01 -19.34
N PHE A 190 -17.73 14.86 -19.24
CA PHE A 190 -16.44 14.73 -19.88
C PHE A 190 -16.59 14.68 -21.40
N PRO A 191 -15.73 15.38 -22.17
CA PRO A 191 -15.76 15.30 -23.63
C PRO A 191 -15.61 13.84 -24.08
N GLU A 192 -16.55 13.36 -24.90
CA GLU A 192 -16.55 11.98 -25.42
C GLU A 192 -15.36 11.65 -26.33
N ASP A 193 -14.53 12.65 -26.67
CA ASP A 193 -13.55 12.53 -27.74
C ASP A 193 -12.13 12.90 -27.29
N ASN A 194 -11.51 12.06 -26.49
CA ASN A 194 -10.05 12.03 -26.34
C ASN A 194 -9.51 10.61 -26.41
N SER A 195 -9.54 10.06 -27.61
CA SER A 195 -9.11 8.70 -27.95
C SER A 195 -7.59 8.44 -27.84
N GLU A 196 -6.79 9.38 -27.37
CA GLU A 196 -5.33 9.24 -27.29
C GLU A 196 -4.71 9.41 -25.88
N GLY A 197 -5.51 9.54 -24.84
CA GLY A 197 -4.97 9.60 -23.47
C GLY A 197 -6.07 9.65 -22.41
N ASN A 198 -5.89 8.91 -21.32
CA ASN A 198 -6.81 8.86 -20.18
C ASN A 198 -6.83 10.16 -19.34
N SER A 199 -6.45 11.29 -19.89
CA SER A 199 -6.33 12.56 -19.19
C SER A 199 -6.97 13.68 -19.98
N PHE A 200 -7.77 14.49 -19.32
CA PHE A 200 -8.41 15.65 -19.92
C PHE A 200 -8.32 16.85 -18.97
N VAL A 201 -8.29 18.03 -19.55
CA VAL A 201 -8.34 19.30 -18.82
C VAL A 201 -9.82 19.67 -18.68
N LEU A 202 -10.25 19.90 -17.46
CA LEU A 202 -11.59 20.33 -17.15
C LEU A 202 -11.79 21.80 -17.51
N GLU A 203 -12.93 22.11 -18.13
CA GLU A 203 -13.35 23.52 -18.32
C GLU A 203 -13.69 24.15 -16.96
N LYS A 204 -13.45 25.47 -16.83
CA LYS A 204 -13.63 26.22 -15.58
C LYS A 204 -15.04 26.12 -14.97
N ASP A 205 -16.04 25.81 -15.77
CA ASP A 205 -17.47 25.77 -15.38
C ASP A 205 -18.05 24.34 -15.39
N ALA A 206 -17.18 23.31 -15.40
CA ALA A 206 -17.64 21.93 -15.33
C ALA A 206 -18.19 21.60 -13.95
N ASN A 207 -19.42 21.11 -13.89
CA ASN A 207 -20.05 20.61 -12.66
C ASN A 207 -19.72 19.12 -12.48
N PHE A 208 -19.23 18.75 -11.31
CA PHE A 208 -18.91 17.36 -10.97
C PHE A 208 -19.77 16.90 -9.82
N ASN A 209 -20.15 15.63 -9.87
CA ASN A 209 -20.69 14.95 -8.72
C ASN A 209 -19.54 14.27 -7.98
N ILE A 210 -19.25 14.75 -6.77
CA ILE A 210 -18.30 14.13 -5.84
C ILE A 210 -19.12 13.27 -4.89
N PRO A 211 -18.82 11.96 -4.75
CA PRO A 211 -19.53 11.11 -3.81
C PRO A 211 -19.21 11.54 -2.38
N VAL A 212 -20.21 11.48 -1.53
CA VAL A 212 -20.08 11.78 -0.11
C VAL A 212 -20.44 10.52 0.69
N ARG A 213 -19.64 10.21 1.70
CA ARG A 213 -19.91 9.12 2.63
C ARG A 213 -20.45 9.67 3.92
N GLU A 214 -21.60 9.17 4.36
CA GLU A 214 -22.10 9.41 5.70
C GLU A 214 -21.38 8.50 6.70
N GLY A 215 -20.71 9.09 7.69
CA GLY A 215 -20.08 8.37 8.79
C GLY A 215 -21.12 7.86 9.80
N LYS A 216 -20.71 6.93 10.65
CA LYS A 216 -21.57 6.40 11.75
C LYS A 216 -22.04 7.46 12.73
N ASP A 217 -21.38 8.59 12.76
CA ASP A 217 -21.69 9.77 13.59
C ASP A 217 -22.58 10.80 12.86
N GLY A 218 -23.08 10.46 11.66
CA GLY A 218 -23.92 11.33 10.83
C GLY A 218 -23.17 12.46 10.13
N ARG A 219 -21.83 12.51 10.23
CA ARG A 219 -21.01 13.47 9.49
C ARG A 219 -20.69 12.96 8.09
N ASN A 220 -20.76 13.85 7.12
CA ASN A 220 -20.40 13.52 5.76
C ASN A 220 -18.90 13.67 5.55
N SER A 221 -18.29 12.72 4.86
CA SER A 221 -16.88 12.76 4.47
C SER A 221 -16.73 12.48 2.97
N VAL A 222 -15.74 13.12 2.36
CA VAL A 222 -15.39 12.90 0.96
C VAL A 222 -14.43 11.72 0.89
N PRO A 223 -14.74 10.66 0.11
CA PRO A 223 -13.82 9.53 -0.06
C PRO A 223 -12.63 9.95 -0.92
N VAL A 224 -11.43 9.64 -0.45
CA VAL A 224 -10.17 9.84 -1.19
C VAL A 224 -9.35 8.56 -1.16
N PHE A 225 -8.60 8.32 -2.22
CA PHE A 225 -7.85 7.08 -2.37
C PHE A 225 -6.37 7.36 -2.61
N THR A 226 -5.54 6.56 -1.96
CA THR A 226 -4.08 6.66 -2.07
C THR A 226 -3.53 6.17 -3.39
N ASP A 227 -4.33 5.43 -4.14
CA ASP A 227 -3.97 4.81 -5.42
C ASP A 227 -5.18 4.25 -6.17
N TRP A 228 -4.97 3.96 -7.47
CA TRP A 228 -6.00 3.41 -8.34
C TRP A 228 -6.51 2.02 -7.92
N LYS A 229 -5.65 1.16 -7.36
CA LYS A 229 -6.08 -0.18 -6.90
C LYS A 229 -7.20 -0.03 -5.86
N ARG A 230 -7.02 0.85 -4.87
CA ARG A 230 -7.98 1.08 -3.80
C ARG A 230 -9.23 1.79 -4.28
N LEU A 231 -9.09 2.75 -5.18
CA LEU A 231 -10.24 3.38 -5.81
C LEU A 231 -11.08 2.35 -6.57
N ARG A 232 -10.48 1.47 -7.36
CA ARG A 232 -11.16 0.43 -8.13
C ARG A 232 -11.79 -0.70 -7.31
N MET A 233 -11.43 -0.84 -6.04
CA MET A 233 -12.13 -1.75 -5.11
C MET A 233 -13.53 -1.26 -4.74
N VAL A 234 -13.80 0.04 -4.86
CA VAL A 234 -15.06 0.68 -4.46
C VAL A 234 -15.81 1.27 -5.65
N PHE A 235 -15.10 1.88 -6.57
CA PHE A 235 -15.64 2.57 -7.75
C PHE A 235 -15.25 1.84 -9.04
N ASP A 236 -16.24 1.54 -9.89
CA ASP A 236 -16.01 0.88 -11.17
C ASP A 236 -15.34 1.80 -12.21
N GLU A 237 -15.19 1.31 -13.44
CA GLU A 237 -14.51 2.04 -14.53
C GLU A 237 -15.27 3.26 -15.05
N LYS A 238 -16.53 3.44 -14.66
CA LYS A 238 -17.29 4.63 -15.00
C LYS A 238 -16.86 5.85 -14.21
N TRP A 239 -16.20 5.63 -13.07
CA TRP A 239 -15.66 6.70 -12.25
C TRP A 239 -14.23 7.04 -12.66
N ASN A 240 -13.96 8.32 -12.78
CA ASN A 240 -12.60 8.86 -12.94
C ASN A 240 -12.01 9.25 -11.58
N GLY A 241 -10.73 9.59 -11.57
CA GLY A 241 -10.03 10.07 -10.38
C GLY A 241 -9.38 11.42 -10.67
N MET A 242 -9.78 12.45 -9.93
CA MET A 242 -9.06 13.71 -9.91
C MET A 242 -7.90 13.61 -8.93
N ILE A 243 -6.73 14.08 -9.34
CA ILE A 243 -5.54 14.07 -8.48
C ILE A 243 -5.55 15.33 -7.62
N GLU A 244 -5.54 15.13 -6.30
CA GLU A 244 -5.46 16.19 -5.31
C GLU A 244 -4.23 16.01 -4.42
N GLU A 245 -3.48 17.08 -4.22
CA GLU A 245 -2.42 17.11 -3.22
C GLU A 245 -3.00 17.29 -1.81
N ALA A 246 -2.39 16.69 -0.80
CA ALA A 246 -2.86 16.82 0.58
C ALA A 246 -3.00 18.27 1.05
N GLY A 247 -2.12 19.16 0.56
CA GLY A 247 -2.17 20.60 0.85
C GLY A 247 -3.25 21.40 0.10
N GLY A 248 -3.85 20.79 -0.94
CA GLY A 248 -4.93 21.39 -1.75
C GLY A 248 -6.33 20.96 -1.31
N MET A 249 -6.43 20.06 -0.32
CA MET A 249 -7.73 19.60 0.19
C MET A 249 -8.51 20.77 0.78
N ILE A 250 -9.76 20.89 0.38
CA ILE A 250 -10.64 22.01 0.73
C ILE A 250 -10.89 22.03 2.24
N GLU A 251 -10.62 23.14 2.90
CA GLU A 251 -10.96 23.34 4.31
C GLU A 251 -12.48 23.22 4.54
N GLY A 252 -12.86 22.59 5.63
CA GLY A 252 -14.26 22.45 6.02
C GLY A 252 -14.93 21.14 5.57
N PHE A 253 -14.22 20.26 4.87
CA PHE A 253 -14.67 18.91 4.58
C PHE A 253 -13.92 17.87 5.41
N ASP A 254 -14.63 16.86 5.91
CA ASP A 254 -14.05 15.65 6.45
C ASP A 254 -13.70 14.71 5.30
N TYR A 255 -12.53 14.07 5.34
CA TYR A 255 -12.08 13.13 4.32
C TYR A 255 -11.98 11.71 4.88
N ALA A 256 -12.48 10.74 4.12
CA ALA A 256 -12.31 9.31 4.41
C ALA A 256 -11.26 8.73 3.47
N THR A 257 -10.11 8.34 4.01
CA THR A 257 -9.02 7.78 3.21
C THR A 257 -9.20 6.27 3.04
N ASN A 258 -9.22 5.81 1.78
CA ASN A 258 -9.40 4.42 1.39
C ASN A 258 -10.62 3.74 2.07
N PRO A 259 -11.81 4.33 2.02
CA PRO A 259 -13.00 3.68 2.55
C PRO A 259 -13.28 2.41 1.73
N THR A 260 -13.85 1.40 2.37
CA THR A 260 -14.25 0.14 1.71
C THR A 260 -15.67 0.19 1.17
N GLU A 261 -16.43 1.21 1.56
CA GLU A 261 -17.83 1.42 1.19
C GLU A 261 -18.07 2.91 0.96
N TYR A 262 -18.93 3.24 0.02
CA TYR A 262 -19.50 4.58 -0.10
C TYR A 262 -21.03 4.48 -0.18
N TYR A 263 -21.70 5.52 0.26
CA TYR A 263 -23.14 5.68 0.08
C TYR A 263 -23.38 6.87 -0.85
N GLU A 264 -24.23 6.69 -1.84
CA GLU A 264 -24.72 7.80 -2.63
C GLU A 264 -25.61 8.67 -1.73
N ALA A 265 -25.04 9.65 -1.06
CA ALA A 265 -25.82 10.75 -0.52
C ALA A 265 -26.28 11.57 -1.71
N GLY A 266 -27.59 11.63 -1.92
CA GLY A 266 -28.24 12.19 -3.09
C GLY A 266 -27.63 13.51 -3.56
N ALA A 267 -27.70 13.72 -4.87
CA ALA A 267 -27.24 14.91 -5.58
C ALA A 267 -27.67 16.20 -4.86
N TYR A 268 -26.67 17.00 -4.51
CA TYR A 268 -26.88 18.40 -4.13
C TYR A 268 -26.57 19.30 -5.31
#